data_846ec00d9483f734e6aa3b6eee55d494
#
_entry.id   846ec00d9483f734e6aa3b6eee55d494
#
_cell.length_a   1.000
_cell.length_b   1.000
_cell.length_c   1.000
_cell.angle_alpha   90.00
_cell.angle_beta   90.00
_cell.angle_gamma   90.00
#
_symmetry.space_group_name_H-M   'P 1'
#
loop_
_entity.id
_entity.type
_entity.pdbx_description
1 polymer ?
#
loop_
_entity_poly.entity_id
_entity_poly.type
_entity_poly.pdbx_seq_one_letter_code
_entity_poly.pdbx_strand_id
1 'polypeptide(L)'
;ASHEATASGACELVQYELSNPQEAGAVLKKAADDGAVLAIGPVSRDAVQTISEMPYLPLPVVAINRPSGETAPELFLSIDISAESEVDQLAKIAVENTAQKADLAANNFVILSTQDPYDERLARAMEAALVKVGAGAERRHISSDQIAYLRQEMRGKAFRGVFFAMNAQNASLLRPYLPPELPVFGTSYTNPMHQKDTMLAKTQSNDLNGMITLEIPAEENASTLVAQYKGERENLSPEELQMFSVG
;
A
#
# COMPACT_ATOMS: atom_id res chain seq x y z
N ALA A 1 24.05 -1.39 15.58
CA ALA A 1 25.25 -1.06 14.84
C ALA A 1 25.09 0.36 14.28
N SER A 2 25.84 1.29 14.80
CA SER A 2 25.89 2.67 14.31
C SER A 2 26.64 2.69 12.99
N HIS A 3 26.00 3.14 11.91
CA HIS A 3 26.67 3.48 10.67
C HIS A 3 27.04 4.96 10.67
N GLU A 4 28.32 5.24 10.69
CA GLU A 4 28.86 6.59 10.49
C GLU A 4 28.69 6.99 9.02
N ALA A 5 27.83 7.96 8.76
CA ALA A 5 27.81 8.66 7.48
C ALA A 5 28.96 9.68 7.47
N THR A 6 30.04 9.38 6.78
CA THR A 6 31.17 10.28 6.57
C THR A 6 30.85 11.29 5.45
N ALA A 7 30.06 12.32 5.79
CA ALA A 7 30.02 13.58 5.05
C ALA A 7 30.01 14.72 6.07
N SER A 8 30.63 15.85 5.77
CA SER A 8 30.74 16.98 6.68
C SER A 8 29.38 17.52 7.06
N GLY A 9 28.91 17.16 8.24
CA GLY A 9 27.55 17.36 8.73
C GLY A 9 26.90 16.06 9.19
N ALA A 10 27.69 15.06 9.61
CA ALA A 10 27.21 13.75 10.03
C ALA A 10 26.15 13.85 11.11
N CYS A 11 24.91 13.39 10.81
CA CYS A 11 23.91 13.10 11.81
C CYS A 11 24.23 11.75 12.44
N GLU A 12 24.27 11.70 13.77
CA GLU A 12 24.37 10.44 14.50
C GLU A 12 22.98 9.76 14.48
N LEU A 13 22.92 8.50 14.07
CA LEU A 13 21.70 7.71 14.12
C LEU A 13 21.68 6.88 15.41
N VAL A 14 20.71 7.15 16.29
CA VAL A 14 20.50 6.40 17.53
C VAL A 14 19.21 5.59 17.41
N GLN A 15 19.29 4.29 17.65
CA GLN A 15 18.15 3.39 17.60
C GLN A 15 17.52 3.22 18.98
N TYR A 16 16.21 3.43 19.06
CA TYR A 16 15.39 3.18 20.25
C TYR A 16 14.49 1.97 19.99
N GLU A 17 14.46 1.05 20.93
CA GLU A 17 13.57 -0.09 20.87
C GLU A 17 12.19 0.27 21.48
N LEU A 18 11.13 -0.11 20.79
CA LEU A 18 9.75 0.08 21.21
C LEU A 18 9.07 -1.28 21.34
N SER A 19 8.98 -1.81 22.55
CA SER A 19 8.37 -3.11 22.83
C SER A 19 6.84 -3.03 22.99
N ASN A 20 6.32 -1.87 23.39
CA ASN A 20 4.89 -1.64 23.57
C ASN A 20 4.47 -0.33 22.88
N PRO A 21 3.49 -0.36 21.97
CA PRO A 21 2.98 0.84 21.29
C PRO A 21 2.59 1.99 22.22
N GLN A 22 2.06 1.69 23.41
CA GLN A 22 1.64 2.68 24.39
C GLN A 22 2.81 3.48 25.00
N GLU A 23 4.02 2.95 24.91
CA GLU A 23 5.24 3.60 25.40
C GLU A 23 5.87 4.55 24.38
N ALA A 24 5.30 4.67 23.18
CA ALA A 24 5.87 5.45 22.09
C ALA A 24 6.13 6.92 22.48
N GLY A 25 5.21 7.54 23.22
CA GLY A 25 5.40 8.90 23.75
C GLY A 25 6.55 9.03 24.74
N ALA A 26 6.75 8.02 25.61
CA ALA A 26 7.85 8.01 26.56
C ALA A 26 9.21 7.82 25.87
N VAL A 27 9.25 6.98 24.83
CA VAL A 27 10.44 6.75 24.02
C VAL A 27 10.81 8.01 23.24
N LEU A 28 9.84 8.75 22.67
CA LEU A 28 10.08 10.03 22.01
C LEU A 28 10.63 11.08 22.97
N LYS A 29 10.06 11.15 24.18
CA LYS A 29 10.55 12.06 25.20
C LYS A 29 11.99 11.74 25.57
N LYS A 30 12.31 10.46 25.78
CA LYS A 30 13.68 10.03 26.06
C LYS A 30 14.62 10.42 24.91
N ALA A 31 14.23 10.19 23.66
CA ALA A 31 15.04 10.58 22.51
C ALA A 31 15.32 12.10 22.48
N ALA A 32 14.31 12.93 22.79
CA ALA A 32 14.49 14.37 22.90
C ALA A 32 15.42 14.76 24.05
N ASP A 33 15.27 14.13 25.22
CA ASP A 33 16.15 14.36 26.38
C ASP A 33 17.59 13.92 26.11
N ASP A 34 17.81 12.89 25.27
CA ASP A 34 19.11 12.42 24.80
C ASP A 34 19.71 13.34 23.70
N GLY A 35 18.97 14.36 23.23
CA GLY A 35 19.43 15.35 22.25
C GLY A 35 19.06 15.06 20.80
N ALA A 36 18.16 14.10 20.53
CA ALA A 36 17.68 13.87 19.18
C ALA A 36 16.90 15.10 18.66
N VAL A 37 17.13 15.45 17.40
CA VAL A 37 16.48 16.59 16.72
C VAL A 37 15.35 16.18 15.79
N LEU A 38 15.27 14.89 15.44
CA LEU A 38 14.26 14.29 14.58
C LEU A 38 14.09 12.81 14.95
N ALA A 39 12.87 12.31 14.98
CA ALA A 39 12.58 10.90 15.09
C ALA A 39 12.04 10.37 13.75
N ILE A 40 12.57 9.24 13.28
CA ILE A 40 12.08 8.49 12.12
C ILE A 40 11.45 7.20 12.65
N GLY A 41 10.17 7.00 12.41
CA GLY A 41 9.35 5.97 13.03
C GLY A 41 8.27 6.59 13.93
N PRO A 42 7.47 5.78 14.59
CA PRO A 42 7.42 4.32 14.56
C PRO A 42 6.85 3.77 13.24
N VAL A 43 7.02 2.44 13.07
CA VAL A 43 6.47 1.69 11.92
C VAL A 43 5.09 1.09 12.26
N SER A 44 4.88 0.68 13.50
CA SER A 44 3.63 0.02 13.89
C SER A 44 2.46 1.01 13.92
N ARG A 45 1.31 0.64 13.36
CA ARG A 45 0.10 1.49 13.32
C ARG A 45 -0.35 1.93 14.72
N ASP A 46 -0.30 1.02 15.69
CA ASP A 46 -0.74 1.31 17.05
C ASP A 46 0.17 2.35 17.72
N ALA A 47 1.48 2.27 17.49
CA ALA A 47 2.42 3.26 18.00
C ALA A 47 2.28 4.62 17.29
N VAL A 48 2.03 4.61 15.97
CA VAL A 48 1.73 5.82 15.19
C VAL A 48 0.44 6.47 15.71
N GLN A 49 -0.59 5.67 15.96
CA GLN A 49 -1.85 6.16 16.55
C GLN A 49 -1.61 6.81 17.92
N THR A 50 -0.87 6.12 18.79
CA THR A 50 -0.52 6.65 20.12
C THR A 50 0.17 8.02 20.05
N ILE A 51 1.12 8.18 19.12
CA ILE A 51 1.83 9.45 18.93
C ILE A 51 0.92 10.52 18.32
N SER A 52 0.07 10.16 17.36
CA SER A 52 -0.82 11.11 16.71
C SER A 52 -1.89 11.70 17.65
N GLU A 53 -2.19 11.03 18.74
CA GLU A 53 -3.14 11.47 19.78
C GLU A 53 -2.48 12.32 20.89
N MET A 54 -1.15 12.49 20.84
CA MET A 54 -0.46 13.34 21.82
C MET A 54 -0.82 14.81 21.60
N PRO A 55 -0.98 15.61 22.68
CA PRO A 55 -1.29 17.02 22.56
C PRO A 55 -0.15 17.85 21.95
N TYR A 56 1.07 17.39 22.07
CA TYR A 56 2.29 17.98 21.48
C TYR A 56 3.39 16.93 21.37
N LEU A 57 4.33 17.14 20.45
CA LEU A 57 5.52 16.30 20.29
C LEU A 57 6.76 17.00 20.86
N PRO A 58 7.64 16.27 21.57
CA PRO A 58 8.88 16.84 22.10
C PRO A 58 9.93 17.15 21.01
N LEU A 59 9.81 16.54 19.84
CA LEU A 59 10.65 16.73 18.65
C LEU A 59 9.85 16.40 17.40
N PRO A 60 10.30 16.84 16.19
CA PRO A 60 9.70 16.44 14.93
C PRO A 60 9.71 14.92 14.74
N VAL A 61 8.60 14.37 14.24
CA VAL A 61 8.41 12.92 13.99
C VAL A 61 8.01 12.69 12.54
N VAL A 62 8.74 11.80 11.87
CA VAL A 62 8.38 11.22 10.58
C VAL A 62 7.94 9.78 10.83
N ALA A 63 6.65 9.55 11.00
CA ALA A 63 6.07 8.22 11.19
C ALA A 63 6.01 7.46 9.86
N ILE A 64 6.34 6.16 9.91
CA ILE A 64 6.33 5.28 8.73
C ILE A 64 5.04 4.43 8.74
N ASN A 65 3.93 5.08 8.96
CA ASN A 65 2.58 4.57 8.80
C ASN A 65 1.58 5.71 9.05
N ARG A 66 0.32 5.51 8.71
CA ARG A 66 -0.74 6.52 8.84
C ARG A 66 -1.59 6.28 10.08
N PRO A 67 -1.88 7.33 10.88
CA PRO A 67 -2.87 7.24 11.95
C PRO A 67 -4.28 7.11 11.37
N SER A 68 -5.20 6.56 12.16
CA SER A 68 -6.60 6.39 11.75
C SER A 68 -7.41 7.70 11.82
N GLY A 69 -6.93 8.70 12.56
CA GLY A 69 -7.56 10.00 12.72
C GLY A 69 -7.11 11.02 11.67
N GLU A 70 -7.92 12.08 11.50
CA GLU A 70 -7.60 13.18 10.57
C GLU A 70 -6.75 14.29 11.22
N THR A 71 -6.66 14.29 12.56
CA THR A 71 -5.90 15.29 13.32
C THR A 71 -4.62 14.69 13.86
N ALA A 72 -3.53 15.42 13.72
CA ALA A 72 -2.24 15.07 14.27
C ALA A 72 -1.61 16.31 14.93
N PRO A 73 -0.72 16.15 15.93
CA PRO A 73 -0.03 17.26 16.56
C PRO A 73 0.89 17.99 15.59
N GLU A 74 1.24 19.22 15.93
CA GLU A 74 2.30 19.96 15.23
C GLU A 74 3.60 19.16 15.21
N LEU A 75 4.40 19.27 14.17
CA LEU A 75 5.64 18.51 13.96
C LEU A 75 5.47 17.01 13.68
N PHE A 76 4.25 16.54 13.38
CA PHE A 76 3.99 15.18 12.96
C PHE A 76 3.82 15.10 11.46
N LEU A 77 4.67 14.31 10.82
CA LEU A 77 4.54 13.91 9.43
C LEU A 77 4.38 12.39 9.36
N SER A 78 3.45 11.90 8.56
CA SER A 78 3.32 10.47 8.29
C SER A 78 3.58 10.17 6.82
N ILE A 79 4.38 9.13 6.57
CA ILE A 79 4.60 8.55 5.25
C ILE A 79 3.89 7.20 5.25
N ASP A 80 2.87 7.06 4.39
CA ASP A 80 2.13 5.82 4.25
C ASP A 80 2.54 5.11 2.96
N ILE A 81 3.13 3.93 3.09
CA ILE A 81 3.58 3.08 1.99
C ILE A 81 2.66 1.85 1.85
N SER A 82 1.50 1.89 2.51
CA SER A 82 0.54 0.78 2.45
C SER A 82 -0.26 0.77 1.16
N ALA A 83 -0.68 -0.42 0.72
CA ALA A 83 -1.56 -0.54 -0.43
C ALA A 83 -2.90 0.21 -0.26
N GLU A 84 -3.31 0.49 1.00
CA GLU A 84 -4.47 1.32 1.28
C GLU A 84 -4.26 2.80 0.92
N SER A 85 -3.03 3.31 0.96
CA SER A 85 -2.73 4.68 0.52
C SER A 85 -2.83 4.85 -0.99
N GLU A 86 -2.63 3.77 -1.74
CA GLU A 86 -2.71 3.75 -3.20
C GLU A 86 -4.16 3.81 -3.70
N VAL A 87 -5.13 3.35 -2.90
CA VAL A 87 -6.52 3.19 -3.38
C VAL A 87 -7.19 4.50 -3.75
N ASP A 88 -6.88 5.61 -3.07
CA ASP A 88 -7.45 6.92 -3.40
C ASP A 88 -7.00 7.40 -4.80
N GLN A 89 -5.76 7.13 -5.16
CA GLN A 89 -5.22 7.45 -6.48
C GLN A 89 -5.76 6.48 -7.54
N LEU A 90 -5.78 5.19 -7.22
CA LEU A 90 -6.26 4.16 -8.13
C LEU A 90 -7.75 4.34 -8.47
N ALA A 91 -8.57 4.77 -7.51
CA ALA A 91 -9.98 5.07 -7.72
C ALA A 91 -10.17 6.22 -8.74
N LYS A 92 -9.36 7.28 -8.66
CA LYS A 92 -9.38 8.38 -9.64
C LYS A 92 -9.02 7.88 -11.04
N ILE A 93 -7.90 7.15 -11.15
CA ILE A 93 -7.44 6.57 -12.42
C ILE A 93 -8.51 5.65 -13.02
N ALA A 94 -9.17 4.82 -12.20
CA ALA A 94 -10.19 3.91 -12.67
C ALA A 94 -11.43 4.66 -13.22
N VAL A 95 -11.88 5.70 -12.54
CA VAL A 95 -13.00 6.53 -12.99
C VAL A 95 -12.64 7.23 -14.30
N GLU A 96 -11.45 7.80 -14.42
CA GLU A 96 -10.96 8.47 -15.63
C GLU A 96 -10.85 7.50 -16.82
N ASN A 97 -10.21 6.34 -16.62
CA ASN A 97 -10.03 5.32 -17.66
C ASN A 97 -11.36 4.70 -18.15
N THR A 98 -12.41 4.79 -17.34
CA THR A 98 -13.72 4.23 -17.67
C THR A 98 -14.78 5.32 -17.95
N ALA A 99 -14.40 6.57 -18.10
CA ALA A 99 -15.32 7.69 -18.29
C ALA A 99 -16.23 7.52 -19.51
N GLN A 100 -15.73 6.94 -20.61
CA GLN A 100 -16.52 6.67 -21.83
C GLN A 100 -17.58 5.56 -21.63
N LYS A 101 -17.50 4.79 -20.56
CA LYS A 101 -18.49 3.75 -20.19
C LYS A 101 -19.52 4.27 -19.17
N ALA A 102 -19.48 5.55 -18.81
CA ALA A 102 -20.36 6.15 -17.79
C ALA A 102 -21.85 6.20 -18.20
N ASP A 103 -22.15 6.10 -19.50
CA ASP A 103 -23.53 6.00 -20.02
C ASP A 103 -24.19 4.62 -19.77
N LEU A 104 -23.44 3.66 -19.28
CA LEU A 104 -24.01 2.40 -18.83
C LEU A 104 -24.72 2.64 -17.49
N ALA A 105 -25.96 2.17 -17.36
CA ALA A 105 -26.84 2.31 -16.19
C ALA A 105 -26.23 1.83 -14.84
N ALA A 106 -24.96 1.48 -14.81
CA ALA A 106 -24.20 1.04 -13.67
C ALA A 106 -22.93 1.87 -13.52
N ASN A 107 -22.99 2.91 -12.70
CA ASN A 107 -21.80 3.64 -12.24
C ASN A 107 -21.00 2.81 -11.20
N ASN A 108 -21.11 1.48 -11.25
CA ASN A 108 -20.60 0.60 -10.24
C ASN A 108 -19.37 -0.18 -10.70
N PHE A 109 -18.36 -0.18 -9.84
CA PHE A 109 -17.26 -1.13 -9.89
C PHE A 109 -17.57 -2.35 -9.04
N VAL A 110 -16.95 -3.49 -9.31
CA VAL A 110 -16.93 -4.63 -8.40
C VAL A 110 -15.56 -4.76 -7.77
N ILE A 111 -15.53 -4.97 -6.47
CA ILE A 111 -14.31 -5.20 -5.70
C ILE A 111 -14.29 -6.65 -5.28
N LEU A 112 -13.30 -7.42 -5.76
CA LEU A 112 -13.11 -8.82 -5.44
C LEU A 112 -12.03 -8.95 -4.37
N SER A 113 -12.35 -9.61 -3.27
CA SER A 113 -11.44 -9.88 -2.16
C SER A 113 -11.54 -11.33 -1.69
N THR A 114 -10.57 -11.80 -0.96
CA THR A 114 -10.66 -13.06 -0.21
C THR A 114 -11.19 -12.80 1.21
N GLN A 115 -11.26 -13.85 2.03
CA GLN A 115 -11.59 -13.72 3.45
C GLN A 115 -10.38 -13.34 4.32
N ASP A 116 -9.23 -13.10 3.73
CA ASP A 116 -8.06 -12.62 4.46
C ASP A 116 -8.35 -11.23 5.06
N PRO A 117 -8.02 -10.98 6.34
CA PRO A 117 -8.31 -9.71 7.00
C PRO A 117 -7.66 -8.50 6.31
N TYR A 118 -6.50 -8.68 5.67
CA TYR A 118 -5.85 -7.61 4.91
C TYR A 118 -6.61 -7.29 3.63
N ASP A 119 -7.01 -8.33 2.87
CA ASP A 119 -7.79 -8.20 1.64
C ASP A 119 -9.15 -7.51 1.92
N GLU A 120 -9.81 -7.87 3.02
CA GLU A 120 -11.05 -7.22 3.45
C GLU A 120 -10.87 -5.75 3.80
N ARG A 121 -9.77 -5.41 4.50
CA ARG A 121 -9.45 -4.03 4.85
C ARG A 121 -9.18 -3.22 3.60
N LEU A 122 -8.39 -3.77 2.66
CA LEU A 122 -8.10 -3.16 1.37
C LEU A 122 -9.38 -2.94 0.55
N ALA A 123 -10.29 -3.93 0.52
CA ALA A 123 -11.56 -3.82 -0.17
C ALA A 123 -12.46 -2.70 0.41
N ARG A 124 -12.48 -2.54 1.73
CA ARG A 124 -13.22 -1.42 2.38
C ARG A 124 -12.60 -0.06 2.05
N ALA A 125 -11.27 0.03 2.07
CA ALA A 125 -10.57 1.26 1.69
C ALA A 125 -10.87 1.63 0.24
N MET A 126 -10.87 0.66 -0.68
CA MET A 126 -11.19 0.84 -2.09
C MET A 126 -12.63 1.32 -2.29
N GLU A 127 -13.61 0.70 -1.59
CA GLU A 127 -15.01 1.13 -1.64
C GLU A 127 -15.14 2.60 -1.20
N ALA A 128 -14.52 2.96 -0.07
CA ALA A 128 -14.54 4.33 0.42
C ALA A 128 -13.89 5.33 -0.57
N ALA A 129 -12.78 4.95 -1.20
CA ALA A 129 -12.12 5.76 -2.20
C ALA A 129 -12.99 5.99 -3.45
N LEU A 130 -13.69 4.95 -3.94
CA LEU A 130 -14.61 5.07 -5.06
C LEU A 130 -15.80 5.99 -4.74
N VAL A 131 -16.36 5.87 -3.55
CA VAL A 131 -17.44 6.76 -3.08
C VAL A 131 -16.98 8.23 -3.06
N LYS A 132 -15.77 8.52 -2.60
CA LYS A 132 -15.20 9.88 -2.60
C LYS A 132 -15.12 10.49 -4.01
N VAL A 133 -14.89 9.69 -5.04
CA VAL A 133 -14.83 10.15 -6.44
C VAL A 133 -16.18 10.02 -7.18
N GLY A 134 -17.27 9.78 -6.46
CA GLY A 134 -18.63 9.73 -7.00
C GLY A 134 -18.97 8.44 -7.77
N ALA A 135 -18.21 7.37 -7.57
CA ALA A 135 -18.47 6.06 -8.16
C ALA A 135 -19.09 5.10 -7.14
N GLY A 136 -19.96 4.20 -7.63
CA GLY A 136 -20.48 3.10 -6.81
C GLY A 136 -19.54 1.91 -6.80
N ALA A 137 -19.64 1.08 -5.75
CA ALA A 137 -18.89 -0.16 -5.66
C ALA A 137 -19.73 -1.27 -5.03
N GLU A 138 -19.52 -2.50 -5.50
CA GLU A 138 -20.07 -3.73 -4.93
C GLU A 138 -18.91 -4.61 -4.47
N ARG A 139 -18.82 -4.88 -3.15
CA ARG A 139 -17.79 -5.80 -2.62
C ARG A 139 -18.26 -7.23 -2.68
N ARG A 140 -17.38 -8.13 -3.06
CA ARG A 140 -17.61 -9.58 -3.10
C ARG A 140 -16.42 -10.33 -2.57
N HIS A 141 -16.69 -11.23 -1.64
CA HIS A 141 -15.71 -12.24 -1.23
C HIS A 141 -15.76 -13.42 -2.19
N ILE A 142 -14.60 -13.83 -2.65
CA ILE A 142 -14.46 -14.98 -3.53
C ILE A 142 -13.71 -16.08 -2.79
N SER A 143 -14.39 -17.20 -2.59
CA SER A 143 -13.78 -18.44 -2.13
C SER A 143 -13.42 -19.34 -3.33
N SER A 144 -12.52 -20.27 -3.12
CA SER A 144 -12.02 -21.14 -4.20
C SER A 144 -13.10 -21.96 -4.92
N ASP A 145 -14.18 -22.31 -4.23
CA ASP A 145 -15.34 -23.02 -4.77
C ASP A 145 -16.26 -22.12 -5.61
N GLN A 146 -16.19 -20.82 -5.44
CA GLN A 146 -16.98 -19.82 -6.17
C GLN A 146 -16.34 -19.35 -7.47
N ILE A 147 -15.05 -19.61 -7.68
CA ILE A 147 -14.32 -19.14 -8.86
C ILE A 147 -14.99 -19.59 -10.17
N ALA A 148 -15.44 -20.84 -10.24
CA ALA A 148 -16.10 -21.37 -11.43
C ALA A 148 -17.41 -20.66 -11.80
N TYR A 149 -18.09 -20.11 -10.82
CA TYR A 149 -19.36 -19.40 -11.00
C TYR A 149 -19.16 -17.90 -11.30
N LEU A 150 -17.98 -17.35 -11.03
CA LEU A 150 -17.70 -15.93 -11.21
C LEU A 150 -18.05 -15.43 -12.63
N ARG A 151 -17.70 -16.21 -13.66
CA ARG A 151 -18.03 -15.86 -15.06
C ARG A 151 -19.54 -15.76 -15.29
N GLN A 152 -20.33 -16.65 -14.69
CA GLN A 152 -21.78 -16.63 -14.83
C GLN A 152 -22.38 -15.45 -14.06
N GLU A 153 -21.88 -15.17 -12.87
CA GLU A 153 -22.34 -14.05 -12.04
C GLU A 153 -22.01 -12.68 -12.64
N MET A 154 -20.90 -12.59 -13.37
CA MET A 154 -20.51 -11.36 -14.06
C MET A 154 -21.26 -11.15 -15.37
N ARG A 155 -21.85 -12.21 -15.96
CA ARG A 155 -22.67 -12.10 -17.17
C ARG A 155 -23.95 -11.33 -16.90
N GLY A 156 -24.26 -10.36 -17.76
CA GLY A 156 -25.47 -9.56 -17.68
C GLY A 156 -25.43 -8.45 -16.64
N LYS A 157 -24.32 -8.31 -15.90
CA LYS A 157 -24.10 -7.15 -15.03
C LYS A 157 -23.17 -6.15 -15.73
N ALA A 158 -23.62 -4.92 -15.83
CA ALA A 158 -22.84 -3.84 -16.41
C ALA A 158 -21.97 -3.21 -15.32
N PHE A 159 -20.75 -3.72 -15.15
CA PHE A 159 -19.74 -3.06 -14.32
C PHE A 159 -18.84 -2.16 -15.15
N ARG A 160 -18.40 -1.05 -14.58
CA ARG A 160 -17.38 -0.19 -15.19
C ARG A 160 -16.01 -0.83 -15.20
N GLY A 161 -15.67 -1.57 -14.14
CA GLY A 161 -14.41 -2.25 -13.97
C GLY A 161 -14.39 -3.13 -12.73
N VAL A 162 -13.30 -3.85 -12.54
CA VAL A 162 -13.05 -4.75 -11.42
C VAL A 162 -11.81 -4.27 -10.66
N PHE A 163 -11.89 -4.25 -9.34
CA PHE A 163 -10.74 -4.09 -8.47
C PHE A 163 -10.40 -5.41 -7.80
N PHE A 164 -9.12 -5.77 -7.83
CA PHE A 164 -8.59 -6.86 -7.03
C PHE A 164 -8.04 -6.31 -5.71
N ALA A 165 -8.73 -6.60 -4.60
CA ALA A 165 -8.24 -6.36 -3.25
C ALA A 165 -7.68 -7.68 -2.71
N MET A 166 -6.59 -8.17 -3.32
CA MET A 166 -5.93 -9.43 -2.99
C MET A 166 -4.53 -9.48 -3.59
N ASN A 167 -3.72 -10.45 -3.16
CA ASN A 167 -2.39 -10.65 -3.71
C ASN A 167 -2.42 -11.14 -5.18
N ALA A 168 -1.27 -11.04 -5.86
CA ALA A 168 -1.14 -11.41 -7.26
C ALA A 168 -1.49 -12.88 -7.53
N GLN A 169 -1.20 -13.79 -6.61
CA GLN A 169 -1.51 -15.21 -6.77
C GLN A 169 -3.02 -15.46 -6.85
N ASN A 170 -3.79 -14.88 -5.94
CA ASN A 170 -5.25 -15.02 -5.94
C ASN A 170 -5.87 -14.29 -7.16
N ALA A 171 -5.36 -13.12 -7.50
CA ALA A 171 -5.82 -12.34 -8.64
C ALA A 171 -5.60 -13.08 -9.97
N SER A 172 -4.44 -13.74 -10.18
CA SER A 172 -4.15 -14.51 -11.37
C SER A 172 -5.08 -15.71 -11.56
N LEU A 173 -5.54 -16.33 -10.47
CA LEU A 173 -6.53 -17.40 -10.53
C LEU A 173 -7.92 -16.90 -10.97
N LEU A 174 -8.27 -15.65 -10.65
CA LEU A 174 -9.60 -15.09 -10.95
C LEU A 174 -9.66 -14.43 -12.33
N ARG A 175 -8.58 -13.80 -12.78
CA ARG A 175 -8.54 -13.01 -14.02
C ARG A 175 -9.08 -13.75 -15.26
N PRO A 176 -8.78 -15.05 -15.50
CA PRO A 176 -9.31 -15.78 -16.66
C PRO A 176 -10.84 -15.97 -16.66
N TYR A 177 -11.49 -15.80 -15.52
CA TYR A 177 -12.95 -15.91 -15.40
C TYR A 177 -13.68 -14.58 -15.57
N LEU A 178 -12.96 -13.49 -15.68
CA LEU A 178 -13.52 -12.16 -15.95
C LEU A 178 -13.61 -11.93 -17.46
N PRO A 179 -14.59 -11.12 -17.94
CA PRO A 179 -14.62 -10.69 -19.33
C PRO A 179 -13.30 -9.97 -19.72
N PRO A 180 -12.69 -10.32 -20.87
CA PRO A 180 -11.41 -9.72 -21.27
C PRO A 180 -11.48 -8.22 -21.50
N GLU A 181 -12.64 -7.72 -21.93
CA GLU A 181 -12.89 -6.29 -22.19
C GLU A 181 -13.16 -5.47 -20.93
N LEU A 182 -13.31 -6.11 -19.78
CA LEU A 182 -13.58 -5.44 -18.53
C LEU A 182 -12.25 -4.94 -17.92
N PRO A 183 -12.08 -3.61 -17.72
CA PRO A 183 -10.90 -3.07 -17.09
C PRO A 183 -10.70 -3.64 -15.67
N VAL A 184 -9.47 -4.01 -15.36
CA VAL A 184 -9.09 -4.57 -14.07
C VAL A 184 -8.02 -3.70 -13.44
N PHE A 185 -8.18 -3.40 -12.17
CA PHE A 185 -7.34 -2.53 -11.38
C PHE A 185 -6.84 -3.25 -10.12
N GLY A 186 -5.62 -2.96 -9.72
CA GLY A 186 -5.01 -3.49 -8.51
C GLY A 186 -4.00 -2.52 -7.92
N THR A 187 -3.73 -2.64 -6.63
CA THR A 187 -2.64 -1.93 -5.96
C THR A 187 -1.30 -2.62 -6.21
N SER A 188 -0.21 -2.07 -5.68
CA SER A 188 1.11 -2.72 -5.70
C SER A 188 1.08 -4.13 -5.08
N TYR A 189 0.21 -4.38 -4.09
CA TYR A 189 0.00 -5.70 -3.48
C TYR A 189 -0.48 -6.77 -4.48
N THR A 190 -1.20 -6.36 -5.54
CA THR A 190 -1.67 -7.23 -6.61
C THR A 190 -0.63 -7.38 -7.74
N ASN A 191 0.46 -6.59 -7.72
CA ASN A 191 1.47 -6.63 -8.76
C ASN A 191 2.39 -7.85 -8.58
N PRO A 192 2.45 -8.78 -9.56
CA PRO A 192 3.30 -9.96 -9.47
C PRO A 192 4.80 -9.65 -9.49
N MET A 193 5.21 -8.47 -9.97
CA MET A 193 6.62 -8.09 -10.05
C MET A 193 7.29 -7.92 -8.69
N HIS A 194 6.50 -7.72 -7.63
CA HIS A 194 7.00 -7.63 -6.25
C HIS A 194 7.27 -8.99 -5.60
N GLN A 195 7.04 -10.11 -6.32
CA GLN A 195 7.27 -11.44 -5.77
C GLN A 195 8.73 -11.86 -5.87
N LYS A 196 9.23 -12.55 -4.83
CA LYS A 196 10.60 -13.09 -4.79
C LYS A 196 10.86 -14.18 -5.83
N ASP A 197 9.83 -14.97 -6.17
CA ASP A 197 9.93 -16.01 -7.19
C ASP A 197 9.70 -15.44 -8.60
N THR A 198 10.78 -15.25 -9.35
CA THR A 198 10.75 -14.68 -10.70
C THR A 198 10.02 -15.56 -11.72
N MET A 199 9.98 -16.88 -11.54
CA MET A 199 9.22 -17.78 -12.40
C MET A 199 7.73 -17.63 -12.16
N LEU A 200 7.32 -17.61 -10.90
CA LEU A 200 5.94 -17.39 -10.51
C LEU A 200 5.46 -15.99 -10.91
N ALA A 201 6.28 -14.97 -10.69
CA ALA A 201 6.02 -13.60 -11.11
C ALA A 201 5.74 -13.49 -12.61
N LYS A 202 6.56 -14.14 -13.47
CA LYS A 202 6.35 -14.16 -14.93
C LYS A 202 5.03 -14.85 -15.32
N THR A 203 4.71 -15.97 -14.70
CA THR A 203 3.45 -16.70 -14.99
C THR A 203 2.26 -15.84 -14.61
N GLN A 204 2.24 -15.30 -13.41
CA GLN A 204 1.16 -14.43 -12.93
C GLN A 204 1.05 -13.13 -13.73
N SER A 205 2.18 -12.57 -14.17
CA SER A 205 2.20 -11.39 -15.03
C SER A 205 1.50 -11.63 -16.36
N ASN A 206 1.63 -12.83 -16.95
CA ASN A 206 0.89 -13.21 -18.15
C ASN A 206 -0.61 -13.35 -17.88
N ASP A 207 -1.00 -13.96 -16.76
CA ASP A 207 -2.41 -14.13 -16.36
C ASP A 207 -3.09 -12.79 -16.07
N LEU A 208 -2.34 -11.84 -15.50
CA LEU A 208 -2.81 -10.49 -15.15
C LEU A 208 -2.58 -9.46 -16.26
N ASN A 209 -2.24 -9.90 -17.46
CA ASN A 209 -2.00 -8.98 -18.59
C ASN A 209 -3.20 -8.04 -18.82
N GLY A 210 -2.88 -6.75 -19.01
CA GLY A 210 -3.89 -5.70 -19.20
C GLY A 210 -4.52 -5.18 -17.90
N MET A 211 -4.08 -5.65 -16.73
CA MET A 211 -4.43 -5.05 -15.45
C MET A 211 -3.68 -3.71 -15.27
N ILE A 212 -4.36 -2.72 -14.73
CA ILE A 212 -3.77 -1.43 -14.37
C ILE A 212 -3.40 -1.48 -12.90
N THR A 213 -2.11 -1.33 -12.60
CA THR A 213 -1.58 -1.25 -11.23
C THR A 213 -0.91 0.08 -10.99
N LEU A 214 -0.86 0.49 -9.74
CA LEU A 214 0.05 1.54 -9.31
C LEU A 214 1.42 0.95 -9.00
N GLU A 215 2.44 1.71 -9.34
CA GLU A 215 3.82 1.37 -9.07
C GLU A 215 4.44 2.47 -8.22
N ILE A 216 5.30 2.12 -7.28
CA ILE A 216 6.07 3.11 -6.53
C ILE A 216 7.25 3.53 -7.43
N PRO A 217 7.42 4.83 -7.73
CA PRO A 217 8.40 5.32 -8.72
C PRO A 217 9.87 4.96 -8.46
N ALA A 218 10.14 4.37 -7.31
CA ALA A 218 11.49 4.01 -6.86
C ALA A 218 12.19 2.93 -7.68
N GLU A 219 11.45 2.07 -8.40
CA GLU A 219 12.07 0.98 -9.16
C GLU A 219 12.74 1.45 -10.46
N GLU A 220 12.22 2.46 -11.13
CA GLU A 220 12.83 2.99 -12.36
C GLU A 220 14.06 3.87 -12.10
N ASN A 221 14.15 4.48 -10.94
CA ASN A 221 15.24 5.35 -10.54
C ASN A 221 15.92 4.86 -9.27
N ALA A 222 16.32 3.57 -9.25
CA ALA A 222 17.18 3.06 -8.19
C ALA A 222 18.39 4.00 -8.06
N SER A 223 18.25 4.98 -7.16
CA SER A 223 19.28 5.99 -6.96
C SER A 223 20.59 5.29 -6.61
N THR A 224 21.70 5.97 -6.82
CA THR A 224 23.04 5.53 -6.42
C THR A 224 23.08 5.01 -4.97
N LEU A 225 22.20 5.55 -4.11
CA LEU A 225 22.00 5.11 -2.73
C LEU A 225 21.47 3.66 -2.64
N VAL A 226 20.43 3.30 -3.38
CA VAL A 226 19.88 1.92 -3.38
C VAL A 226 20.92 0.93 -3.93
N ALA A 227 21.68 1.32 -4.97
CA ALA A 227 22.76 0.50 -5.50
C ALA A 227 23.91 0.31 -4.49
N GLN A 228 24.20 1.33 -3.69
CA GLN A 228 25.21 1.30 -2.63
C GLN A 228 24.77 0.38 -1.48
N TYR A 229 23.49 0.46 -1.07
CA TYR A 229 22.94 -0.42 -0.03
C TYR A 229 22.74 -1.87 -0.49
N LYS A 230 22.48 -2.12 -1.79
CA LYS A 230 22.44 -3.48 -2.36
C LYS A 230 23.76 -4.22 -2.20
N GLY A 231 24.90 -3.51 -2.26
CA GLY A 231 26.23 -4.10 -2.06
C GLY A 231 26.47 -4.58 -0.61
N GLU A 232 25.75 -4.02 0.36
CA GLU A 232 25.94 -4.35 1.79
C GLU A 232 24.92 -5.39 2.31
N ARG A 233 23.79 -5.59 1.61
CA ARG A 233 22.72 -6.51 2.02
C ARG A 233 22.12 -7.27 0.83
N GLU A 234 22.77 -8.34 0.41
CA GLU A 234 22.35 -9.19 -0.71
C GLU A 234 20.96 -9.83 -0.59
N ASN A 235 20.28 -9.70 0.56
CA ASN A 235 19.05 -10.41 0.87
C ASN A 235 17.82 -9.52 1.17
N LEU A 236 17.86 -8.23 0.81
CA LEU A 236 16.68 -7.37 0.98
C LEU A 236 15.57 -7.75 -0.02
N SER A 237 14.35 -7.87 0.48
CA SER A 237 13.17 -8.01 -0.38
C SER A 237 12.93 -6.73 -1.19
N PRO A 238 12.21 -6.82 -2.33
CA PRO A 238 11.80 -5.62 -3.08
C PRO A 238 11.09 -4.58 -2.22
N GLU A 239 10.26 -5.00 -1.26
CA GLU A 239 9.53 -4.14 -0.33
C GLU A 239 10.48 -3.39 0.62
N GLU A 240 11.52 -4.08 1.14
CA GLU A 240 12.55 -3.45 1.96
C GLU A 240 13.38 -2.45 1.13
N LEU A 241 13.66 -2.76 -0.14
CA LEU A 241 14.34 -1.85 -1.05
C LEU A 241 13.49 -0.61 -1.36
N GLN A 242 12.17 -0.75 -1.49
CA GLN A 242 11.25 0.37 -1.68
C GLN A 242 11.24 1.31 -0.47
N MET A 243 11.24 0.79 0.76
CA MET A 243 11.31 1.62 1.96
C MET A 243 12.56 2.51 2.00
N PHE A 244 13.68 2.03 1.45
CA PHE A 244 14.93 2.82 1.38
C PHE A 244 14.97 3.84 0.24
N SER A 245 14.12 3.69 -0.79
CA SER A 245 14.14 4.56 -1.96
C SER A 245 13.22 5.77 -1.86
N VAL A 246 12.30 5.77 -0.90
CA VAL A 246 11.34 6.86 -0.65
C VAL A 246 11.86 7.85 0.42
N GLY A 247 12.94 7.54 1.11
CA GLY A 247 13.68 8.44 2.01
C GLY A 247 14.74 9.19 1.22
#